data_59572590d85a48732ee70ce83b221e13
#
_entry.id   59572590d85a48732ee70ce83b221e13
#
_cell.length_a   1.000
_cell.length_b   1.000
_cell.length_c   1.000
_cell.angle_alpha   90.00
_cell.angle_beta   90.00
_cell.angle_gamma   90.00
#
_symmetry.space_group_name_H-M   'P 1'
#
loop_
_entity.id
_entity.type
_entity.pdbx_description
1 polymer ?
#
loop_
_entity_poly.entity_id
_entity_poly.type
_entity_poly.pdbx_seq_one_letter_code
_entity_poly.pdbx_strand_id
1 'polypeptide(L)'
;MLKRLLNFFKSKTPIQKMYPELEKVGGLQNAINIELEKHNSILKVSNDPDLVNIPFTYARIENGQKFSQVYIGAEEKLYLPDFWKEGVCLAHGKTQNISELGQVLDFWLCNNTTTKELAEKFSFVIPNEKALAFDENNEIEYTWNSILQDKSREEIHDFVKIAIKDEVLNSLFPFTSLYTLCFSRCTGYPYDTDNLPNVTPKQFENFAPVRTEKSFTQQYENKVETQFVVTKNKNEFLGVGNAEQALRIIKLNLPDDLRPARKGTADN
;
A
#
# COMPACT_ATOMS: atom_id res chain seq x y z
N MET A 1 -50.57 0.58 -9.54
CA MET A 1 -50.71 1.30 -8.27
C MET A 1 -50.05 0.57 -7.08
N LEU A 2 -50.02 -0.77 -7.04
CA LEU A 2 -49.39 -1.53 -5.93
C LEU A 2 -47.87 -1.45 -5.81
N LYS A 3 -47.12 -1.25 -6.90
CA LYS A 3 -45.61 -1.16 -6.85
C LYS A 3 -45.08 0.16 -6.22
N ARG A 4 -45.94 1.20 -6.08
CA ARG A 4 -45.56 2.46 -5.42
C ARG A 4 -45.71 2.43 -3.90
N LEU A 5 -46.47 1.50 -3.35
CA LEU A 5 -46.68 1.35 -1.91
C LEU A 5 -45.64 0.46 -1.21
N LEU A 6 -44.92 -0.41 -1.94
CA LEU A 6 -43.89 -1.30 -1.38
C LEU A 6 -42.54 -0.61 -1.09
N ASN A 7 -42.32 0.62 -1.56
CA ASN A 7 -41.12 1.39 -1.26
C ASN A 7 -41.18 2.23 0.02
N PHE A 8 -42.31 2.21 0.73
CA PHE A 8 -42.53 3.10 1.88
C PHE A 8 -42.03 2.59 3.22
N PHE A 9 -41.51 1.35 3.31
CA PHE A 9 -41.01 0.76 4.57
C PHE A 9 -39.71 -0.03 4.44
N LYS A 10 -38.72 0.47 3.68
CA LYS A 10 -37.35 0.00 3.94
C LYS A 10 -36.86 0.76 5.18
N SER A 11 -36.81 0.10 6.33
CA SER A 11 -36.19 0.66 7.52
C SER A 11 -34.75 1.03 7.18
N LYS A 12 -34.35 2.27 7.50
CA LYS A 12 -32.97 2.72 7.31
C LYS A 12 -31.99 1.79 8.01
N THR A 13 -30.90 1.47 7.34
CA THR A 13 -29.82 0.71 7.97
C THR A 13 -29.19 1.52 9.11
N PRO A 14 -28.52 0.89 10.06
CA PRO A 14 -27.80 1.60 11.13
C PRO A 14 -26.85 2.69 10.60
N ILE A 15 -26.13 2.39 9.50
CA ILE A 15 -25.24 3.34 8.83
C ILE A 15 -26.01 4.54 8.27
N GLN A 16 -27.12 4.34 7.59
CA GLN A 16 -27.94 5.46 7.07
C GLN A 16 -28.51 6.36 8.17
N LYS A 17 -28.77 5.80 9.36
CA LYS A 17 -29.20 6.61 10.52
C LYS A 17 -28.04 7.42 11.11
N MET A 18 -26.83 6.91 11.06
CA MET A 18 -25.61 7.56 11.56
C MET A 18 -25.17 8.73 10.66
N TYR A 19 -25.42 8.63 9.34
CA TYR A 19 -25.03 9.62 8.34
C TYR A 19 -26.27 10.22 7.61
N PRO A 20 -27.15 10.95 8.31
CA PRO A 20 -28.37 11.49 7.71
C PRO A 20 -28.11 12.52 6.61
N GLU A 21 -26.95 13.20 6.63
CA GLU A 21 -26.52 14.11 5.58
C GLU A 21 -26.17 13.37 4.28
N LEU A 22 -25.53 12.20 4.35
CA LEU A 22 -25.22 11.39 3.17
C LEU A 22 -26.49 10.81 2.56
N GLU A 23 -27.43 10.41 3.40
CA GLU A 23 -28.71 9.88 2.92
C GLU A 23 -29.50 10.92 2.11
N LYS A 24 -29.49 12.19 2.55
CA LYS A 24 -30.19 13.28 1.85
C LYS A 24 -29.69 13.49 0.43
N VAL A 25 -28.42 13.24 0.18
CA VAL A 25 -27.77 13.47 -1.12
C VAL A 25 -27.48 12.19 -1.90
N GLY A 26 -27.84 11.01 -1.34
CA GLY A 26 -27.68 9.71 -2.03
C GLY A 26 -26.34 9.03 -1.82
N GLY A 27 -25.56 9.41 -0.79
CA GLY A 27 -24.35 8.73 -0.36
C GLY A 27 -23.09 9.58 -0.33
N LEU A 28 -21.97 8.94 0.06
CA LEU A 28 -20.66 9.58 0.25
C LEU A 28 -20.14 10.23 -1.03
N GLN A 29 -20.23 9.53 -2.16
CA GLN A 29 -19.74 10.03 -3.45
C GLN A 29 -20.40 11.36 -3.84
N ASN A 30 -21.72 11.45 -3.73
CA ASN A 30 -22.45 12.68 -4.01
C ASN A 30 -22.12 13.78 -3.00
N ALA A 31 -21.99 13.43 -1.72
CA ALA A 31 -21.63 14.39 -0.68
C ALA A 31 -20.26 15.02 -0.93
N ILE A 32 -19.25 14.21 -1.31
CA ILE A 32 -17.92 14.70 -1.66
C ILE A 32 -17.99 15.60 -2.90
N ASN A 33 -18.69 15.21 -3.97
CA ASN A 33 -18.85 16.05 -5.16
C ASN A 33 -19.47 17.40 -4.83
N ILE A 34 -20.49 17.45 -3.97
CA ILE A 34 -21.11 18.71 -3.52
C ILE A 34 -20.11 19.60 -2.78
N GLU A 35 -19.28 19.03 -1.89
CA GLU A 35 -18.28 19.82 -1.18
C GLU A 35 -17.18 20.33 -2.12
N LEU A 36 -16.71 19.50 -3.07
CA LEU A 36 -15.76 19.93 -4.10
C LEU A 36 -16.30 21.07 -4.97
N GLU A 37 -17.56 20.99 -5.39
CA GLU A 37 -18.23 22.06 -6.16
C GLU A 37 -18.30 23.38 -5.36
N LYS A 38 -18.56 23.35 -4.05
CA LYS A 38 -18.56 24.56 -3.20
C LYS A 38 -17.19 25.26 -3.17
N HIS A 39 -16.12 24.51 -3.36
CA HIS A 39 -14.74 25.05 -3.42
C HIS A 39 -14.27 25.34 -4.85
N ASN A 40 -15.14 25.24 -5.86
CA ASN A 40 -14.81 25.39 -7.29
C ASN A 40 -13.68 24.41 -7.72
N SER A 41 -13.60 23.24 -7.10
CA SER A 41 -12.64 22.21 -7.46
C SER A 41 -12.95 21.62 -8.84
N ILE A 42 -11.90 21.28 -9.58
CA ILE A 42 -12.00 20.58 -10.87
C ILE A 42 -12.22 19.07 -10.71
N LEU A 43 -12.07 18.58 -9.47
CA LEU A 43 -12.13 17.17 -9.17
C LEU A 43 -13.58 16.64 -9.17
N LYS A 44 -13.68 15.36 -9.51
CA LYS A 44 -14.92 14.57 -9.35
C LYS A 44 -14.59 13.19 -8.83
N VAL A 45 -15.49 12.66 -8.02
CA VAL A 45 -15.39 11.25 -7.58
C VAL A 45 -15.46 10.33 -8.79
N SER A 46 -14.58 9.35 -8.83
CA SER A 46 -14.47 8.36 -9.91
C SER A 46 -15.75 7.53 -10.02
N ASN A 47 -16.28 7.40 -11.24
CA ASN A 47 -17.39 6.51 -11.54
C ASN A 47 -16.84 5.12 -11.91
N ASP A 48 -16.24 4.44 -10.97
CA ASP A 48 -15.77 3.07 -11.16
C ASP A 48 -16.96 2.11 -11.19
N PRO A 49 -17.20 1.38 -12.30
CA PRO A 49 -18.31 0.43 -12.42
C PRO A 49 -18.25 -0.68 -11.38
N ASP A 50 -17.06 -1.08 -10.94
CA ASP A 50 -16.88 -2.13 -9.92
C ASP A 50 -17.29 -1.66 -8.52
N LEU A 51 -17.39 -0.34 -8.31
CA LEU A 51 -17.76 0.30 -7.05
C LEU A 51 -19.21 0.77 -7.01
N VAL A 52 -20.01 0.54 -8.06
CA VAL A 52 -21.42 0.97 -8.18
C VAL A 52 -22.28 0.45 -7.01
N ASN A 53 -21.91 -0.65 -6.40
CA ASN A 53 -22.69 -1.26 -5.31
C ASN A 53 -22.46 -0.64 -3.93
N ILE A 54 -21.47 0.25 -3.77
CA ILE A 54 -21.11 0.86 -2.47
C ILE A 54 -20.97 2.39 -2.48
N PRO A 55 -21.73 3.15 -3.31
CA PRO A 55 -21.57 4.61 -3.44
C PRO A 55 -21.90 5.36 -2.15
N PHE A 56 -22.61 4.70 -1.23
CA PHE A 56 -22.99 5.28 0.05
C PHE A 56 -21.83 5.29 1.05
N THR A 57 -20.96 4.28 1.05
CA THR A 57 -19.96 4.05 2.10
C THR A 57 -18.51 4.22 1.65
N TYR A 58 -18.29 4.31 0.34
CA TYR A 58 -16.97 4.38 -0.26
C TYR A 58 -16.93 5.39 -1.40
N ALA A 59 -15.81 6.09 -1.52
CA ALA A 59 -15.49 6.94 -2.66
C ALA A 59 -14.02 6.82 -3.03
N ARG A 60 -13.71 6.89 -4.32
CA ARG A 60 -12.36 7.06 -4.86
C ARG A 60 -12.31 8.33 -5.70
N ILE A 61 -11.26 9.10 -5.52
CA ILE A 61 -11.03 10.34 -6.26
C ILE A 61 -9.55 10.42 -6.62
N GLU A 62 -9.24 10.83 -7.83
CA GLU A 62 -7.88 10.80 -8.35
C GLU A 62 -7.55 12.01 -9.24
N ASN A 63 -6.28 12.36 -9.27
CA ASN A 63 -5.72 13.33 -10.19
C ASN A 63 -4.24 13.01 -10.47
N GLY A 64 -3.94 12.58 -11.70
CA GLY A 64 -2.61 12.13 -12.09
C GLY A 64 -2.13 10.93 -11.28
N GLN A 65 -0.98 11.07 -10.62
CA GLN A 65 -0.38 10.00 -9.81
C GLN A 65 -0.87 9.96 -8.36
N LYS A 66 -1.74 10.90 -7.97
CA LYS A 66 -2.34 10.97 -6.64
C LYS A 66 -3.77 10.47 -6.67
N PHE A 67 -4.16 9.74 -5.64
CA PHE A 67 -5.56 9.42 -5.39
C PHE A 67 -5.86 9.37 -3.89
N SER A 68 -7.13 9.39 -3.56
CA SER A 68 -7.64 9.16 -2.22
C SER A 68 -8.77 8.16 -2.25
N GLN A 69 -8.77 7.24 -1.31
CA GLN A 69 -9.89 6.38 -0.99
C GLN A 69 -10.53 6.90 0.29
N VAL A 70 -11.84 6.98 0.32
CA VAL A 70 -12.57 7.48 1.48
C VAL A 70 -13.57 6.43 1.90
N TYR A 71 -13.54 6.08 3.17
CA TYR A 71 -14.47 5.17 3.83
C TYR A 71 -15.26 5.94 4.90
N ILE A 72 -16.38 5.38 5.34
CA ILE A 72 -17.11 5.88 6.51
C ILE A 72 -17.01 4.89 7.66
N GLY A 73 -17.00 5.40 8.89
CA GLY A 73 -17.01 4.57 10.10
C GLY A 73 -18.30 3.79 10.26
N ALA A 74 -18.20 2.53 10.72
CA ALA A 74 -19.36 1.67 10.94
C ALA A 74 -19.95 1.79 12.37
N GLU A 75 -19.12 2.17 13.35
CA GLU A 75 -19.50 2.26 14.77
C GLU A 75 -19.66 3.70 15.25
N GLU A 76 -18.93 4.61 14.64
CA GLU A 76 -19.02 6.05 14.93
C GLU A 76 -19.03 6.86 13.63
N LYS A 77 -19.55 8.09 13.69
CA LYS A 77 -19.60 9.00 12.55
C LYS A 77 -18.22 9.55 12.25
N LEU A 78 -17.56 8.98 11.23
CA LEU A 78 -16.22 9.34 10.78
C LEU A 78 -16.09 9.23 9.26
N TYR A 79 -15.36 10.14 8.68
CA TYR A 79 -14.82 10.05 7.32
C TYR A 79 -13.34 9.70 7.43
N LEU A 80 -12.91 8.67 6.71
CA LEU A 80 -11.59 8.05 6.79
C LEU A 80 -10.91 8.11 5.42
N PRO A 81 -10.30 9.25 5.04
CA PRO A 81 -9.54 9.36 3.81
C PRO A 81 -8.15 8.74 3.94
N ASP A 82 -7.73 8.03 2.90
CA ASP A 82 -6.35 7.61 2.67
C ASP A 82 -5.74 8.46 1.55
N PHE A 83 -4.47 8.82 1.71
CA PHE A 83 -3.76 9.69 0.77
C PHE A 83 -2.64 8.90 0.08
N TRP A 84 -2.83 8.68 -1.21
CA TRP A 84 -1.96 7.87 -2.05
C TRP A 84 -1.23 8.72 -3.07
N LYS A 85 0.03 8.37 -3.31
CA LYS A 85 0.84 8.92 -4.39
C LYS A 85 1.70 7.80 -4.99
N GLU A 86 1.73 7.73 -6.32
CA GLU A 86 2.61 6.78 -7.04
C GLU A 86 2.44 5.32 -6.57
N GLY A 87 1.20 4.89 -6.27
CA GLY A 87 0.89 3.53 -5.81
C GLY A 87 1.22 3.25 -4.34
N VAL A 88 1.53 4.28 -3.54
CA VAL A 88 1.86 4.14 -2.12
C VAL A 88 0.91 4.96 -1.25
N CYS A 89 0.31 4.33 -0.24
CA CYS A 89 -0.42 5.04 0.80
C CYS A 89 0.58 5.72 1.74
N LEU A 90 0.52 7.04 1.81
CA LEU A 90 1.49 7.85 2.56
C LEU A 90 0.90 8.48 3.82
N ALA A 91 -0.42 8.66 3.88
CA ALA A 91 -1.07 9.23 5.06
C ALA A 91 -2.50 8.71 5.20
N HIS A 92 -3.04 8.81 6.41
CA HIS A 92 -4.44 8.55 6.74
C HIS A 92 -5.04 9.77 7.42
N GLY A 93 -6.34 9.98 7.23
CA GLY A 93 -7.08 11.03 7.91
C GLY A 93 -8.27 10.49 8.68
N LYS A 94 -8.73 11.28 9.67
CA LYS A 94 -9.92 10.96 10.45
C LYS A 94 -10.66 12.25 10.82
N THR A 95 -11.81 12.53 10.18
CA THR A 95 -12.64 13.70 10.49
C THR A 95 -14.12 13.35 10.59
N GLN A 96 -14.89 14.14 11.35
CA GLN A 96 -16.36 14.06 11.41
C GLN A 96 -17.04 15.08 10.48
N ASN A 97 -16.24 15.94 9.83
CA ASN A 97 -16.70 17.07 9.06
C ASN A 97 -16.54 16.84 7.55
N ILE A 98 -17.63 16.70 6.82
CA ILE A 98 -17.62 16.46 5.37
C ILE A 98 -17.01 17.65 4.59
N SER A 99 -17.12 18.88 5.11
CA SER A 99 -16.52 20.05 4.46
C SER A 99 -15.00 20.05 4.61
N GLU A 100 -14.47 19.68 5.78
CA GLU A 100 -13.02 19.45 5.96
C GLU A 100 -12.51 18.33 5.07
N LEU A 101 -13.30 17.26 4.90
CA LEU A 101 -12.98 16.18 3.96
C LEU A 101 -12.85 16.73 2.52
N GLY A 102 -13.81 17.52 2.03
CA GLY A 102 -13.72 18.12 0.70
C GLY A 102 -12.46 18.98 0.52
N GLN A 103 -12.14 19.81 1.53
CA GLN A 103 -10.98 20.70 1.50
C GLN A 103 -9.65 19.91 1.48
N VAL A 104 -9.51 18.87 2.29
CA VAL A 104 -8.27 18.08 2.33
C VAL A 104 -8.06 17.28 1.05
N LEU A 105 -9.13 16.74 0.46
CA LEU A 105 -9.09 16.03 -0.82
C LEU A 105 -8.65 16.97 -1.95
N ASP A 106 -9.27 18.15 -2.05
CA ASP A 106 -8.89 19.15 -3.03
C ASP A 106 -7.43 19.59 -2.86
N PHE A 107 -7.02 19.89 -1.62
CA PHE A 107 -5.66 20.32 -1.34
C PHE A 107 -4.63 19.25 -1.68
N TRP A 108 -4.88 17.97 -1.34
CA TRP A 108 -3.97 16.87 -1.66
C TRP A 108 -3.84 16.63 -3.16
N LEU A 109 -4.97 16.60 -3.86
CA LEU A 109 -5.04 16.15 -5.24
C LEU A 109 -4.70 17.25 -6.25
N CYS A 110 -5.03 18.52 -5.94
CA CYS A 110 -4.81 19.62 -6.86
C CYS A 110 -3.45 20.33 -6.69
N ASN A 111 -2.74 20.07 -5.59
CA ASN A 111 -1.47 20.72 -5.33
C ASN A 111 -0.30 19.72 -5.34
N ASN A 112 0.89 20.21 -5.70
CA ASN A 112 2.12 19.44 -5.54
C ASN A 112 2.61 19.53 -4.08
N THR A 113 1.79 19.00 -3.16
CA THR A 113 2.05 19.06 -1.73
C THR A 113 2.67 17.76 -1.23
N THR A 114 3.50 17.85 -0.19
CA THR A 114 4.04 16.74 0.59
C THR A 114 3.06 16.28 1.65
N THR A 115 3.27 15.10 2.23
CA THR A 115 2.47 14.63 3.36
C THR A 115 2.69 15.46 4.62
N LYS A 116 3.88 16.04 4.77
CA LYS A 116 4.21 16.97 5.86
C LYS A 116 3.35 18.22 5.78
N GLU A 117 3.33 18.90 4.62
CA GLU A 117 2.51 20.09 4.40
C GLU A 117 1.01 19.81 4.56
N LEU A 118 0.57 18.61 4.12
CA LEU A 118 -0.81 18.15 4.30
C LEU A 118 -1.17 18.05 5.78
N ALA A 119 -0.31 17.43 6.60
CA ALA A 119 -0.52 17.27 8.04
C ALA A 119 -0.40 18.60 8.82
N GLU A 120 0.50 19.51 8.40
CA GLU A 120 0.62 20.85 8.98
C GLU A 120 -0.66 21.67 8.77
N LYS A 121 -1.31 21.53 7.61
CA LYS A 121 -2.53 22.24 7.28
C LYS A 121 -3.80 21.60 7.86
N PHE A 122 -3.84 20.27 7.93
CA PHE A 122 -4.98 19.49 8.39
C PHE A 122 -4.57 18.57 9.54
N SER A 123 -4.76 19.02 10.77
CA SER A 123 -4.31 18.33 11.99
C SER A 123 -4.91 16.93 12.21
N PHE A 124 -5.96 16.57 11.47
CA PHE A 124 -6.56 15.25 11.49
C PHE A 124 -5.90 14.26 10.49
N VAL A 125 -4.89 14.69 9.74
CA VAL A 125 -4.10 13.85 8.83
C VAL A 125 -2.83 13.40 9.54
N ILE A 126 -2.54 12.11 9.46
CA ILE A 126 -1.38 11.47 10.07
C ILE A 126 -0.56 10.80 8.97
N PRO A 127 0.63 11.32 8.64
CA PRO A 127 1.57 10.67 7.74
C PRO A 127 2.02 9.31 8.29
N ASN A 128 2.20 8.33 7.40
CA ASN A 128 2.80 7.04 7.75
C ASN A 128 4.30 7.20 8.02
N GLU A 129 4.91 6.28 8.73
CA GLU A 129 6.35 6.30 9.06
C GLU A 129 7.25 6.44 7.83
N LYS A 130 6.88 5.83 6.72
CA LYS A 130 7.61 5.91 5.44
C LYS A 130 7.37 7.21 4.66
N ALA A 131 6.38 8.01 5.02
CA ALA A 131 5.93 9.14 4.20
C ALA A 131 7.06 10.17 3.95
N LEU A 132 7.84 10.49 4.97
CA LEU A 132 8.97 11.41 4.85
C LEU A 132 10.00 10.92 3.83
N ALA A 133 10.29 9.63 3.83
CA ALA A 133 11.23 9.05 2.87
C ALA A 133 10.75 9.19 1.42
N PHE A 134 9.46 9.02 1.16
CA PHE A 134 8.85 9.24 -0.16
C PHE A 134 8.79 10.73 -0.53
N ASP A 135 8.54 11.61 0.43
CA ASP A 135 8.56 13.06 0.21
C ASP A 135 9.97 13.58 -0.14
N GLU A 136 11.02 13.00 0.47
CA GLU A 136 12.43 13.37 0.30
C GLU A 136 13.18 12.59 -0.79
N ASN A 137 12.53 11.66 -1.48
CA ASN A 137 13.10 10.80 -2.53
C ASN A 137 14.21 9.86 -2.04
N ASN A 138 14.12 9.35 -0.83
CA ASN A 138 15.03 8.38 -0.25
C ASN A 138 14.33 7.06 0.15
N GLU A 139 13.18 6.77 -0.44
CA GLU A 139 12.32 5.64 -0.15
C GLU A 139 13.00 4.27 -0.34
N ILE A 140 13.94 4.16 -1.28
CA ILE A 140 14.68 2.92 -1.51
C ILE A 140 15.59 2.62 -0.31
N GLU A 141 16.43 3.57 0.07
CA GLU A 141 17.32 3.44 1.22
C GLU A 141 16.55 3.20 2.51
N TYR A 142 15.47 3.97 2.72
CA TYR A 142 14.58 3.80 3.86
C TYR A 142 14.02 2.37 3.93
N THR A 143 13.56 1.83 2.81
CA THR A 143 12.92 0.50 2.79
C THR A 143 13.94 -0.61 3.06
N TRP A 144 15.15 -0.53 2.49
CA TRP A 144 16.24 -1.44 2.81
C TRP A 144 16.56 -1.45 4.31
N ASN A 145 16.71 -0.27 4.91
CA ASN A 145 17.00 -0.12 6.33
C ASN A 145 15.82 -0.59 7.21
N SER A 146 14.59 -0.33 6.80
CA SER A 146 13.38 -0.79 7.50
C SER A 146 13.31 -2.32 7.55
N ILE A 147 13.58 -3.01 6.42
CA ILE A 147 13.63 -4.47 6.39
C ILE A 147 14.73 -5.02 7.29
N LEU A 148 15.91 -4.38 7.30
CA LEU A 148 17.02 -4.80 8.16
C LEU A 148 16.75 -4.61 9.66
N GLN A 149 15.88 -3.68 10.02
CA GLN A 149 15.50 -3.38 11.42
C GLN A 149 14.28 -4.18 11.90
N ASP A 150 13.54 -4.80 10.99
CA ASP A 150 12.33 -5.57 11.32
C ASP A 150 12.68 -6.88 12.01
N LYS A 151 12.59 -6.89 13.34
CA LYS A 151 12.86 -8.07 14.18
C LYS A 151 11.93 -9.26 13.91
N SER A 152 10.78 -9.03 13.28
CA SER A 152 9.88 -10.11 12.90
C SER A 152 10.37 -10.92 11.69
N ARG A 153 11.50 -10.51 11.09
CA ARG A 153 12.07 -11.06 9.85
C ARG A 153 13.59 -11.28 9.95
N GLU A 154 14.10 -11.60 11.13
CA GLU A 154 15.54 -11.80 11.39
C GLU A 154 16.17 -12.83 10.46
N GLU A 155 15.40 -13.81 9.99
CA GLU A 155 15.87 -14.87 9.11
C GLU A 155 16.39 -14.38 7.75
N ILE A 156 15.93 -13.21 7.30
CA ILE A 156 16.38 -12.62 6.03
C ILE A 156 17.53 -11.64 6.20
N HIS A 157 17.83 -11.23 7.44
CA HIS A 157 18.81 -10.15 7.70
C HIS A 157 20.19 -10.45 7.19
N ASP A 158 20.66 -11.71 7.26
CA ASP A 158 22.02 -12.05 6.79
C ASP A 158 22.15 -11.84 5.28
N PHE A 159 21.09 -12.10 4.50
CA PHE A 159 21.06 -11.77 3.09
C PHE A 159 20.94 -10.25 2.87
N VAL A 160 20.06 -9.57 3.58
CA VAL A 160 19.85 -8.11 3.45
C VAL A 160 21.13 -7.34 3.73
N LYS A 161 21.92 -7.72 4.75
CA LYS A 161 23.22 -7.08 5.10
C LYS A 161 24.23 -7.07 3.97
N ILE A 162 24.23 -8.08 3.12
CA ILE A 162 25.13 -8.14 1.96
C ILE A 162 24.50 -7.51 0.72
N ALA A 163 23.19 -7.69 0.52
CA ALA A 163 22.46 -7.15 -0.61
C ALA A 163 22.45 -5.61 -0.63
N ILE A 164 22.30 -4.97 0.53
CA ILE A 164 22.33 -3.49 0.65
C ILE A 164 23.70 -2.89 0.28
N LYS A 165 24.78 -3.68 0.28
CA LYS A 165 26.12 -3.26 -0.11
C LYS A 165 26.43 -3.53 -1.58
N ASP A 166 25.58 -4.27 -2.27
CA ASP A 166 25.73 -4.56 -3.69
C ASP A 166 25.15 -3.41 -4.52
N GLU A 167 25.97 -2.79 -5.37
CA GLU A 167 25.61 -1.59 -6.14
C GLU A 167 24.40 -1.78 -7.06
N VAL A 168 24.15 -3.00 -7.51
CA VAL A 168 23.03 -3.30 -8.38
C VAL A 168 21.75 -3.50 -7.55
N LEU A 169 21.81 -4.37 -6.53
CA LEU A 169 20.63 -4.69 -5.74
C LEU A 169 20.16 -3.53 -4.88
N ASN A 170 21.07 -2.72 -4.34
CA ASN A 170 20.68 -1.56 -3.53
C ASN A 170 20.00 -0.45 -4.33
N SER A 171 20.13 -0.47 -5.66
CA SER A 171 19.42 0.44 -6.57
C SER A 171 18.00 0.01 -6.89
N LEU A 172 17.61 -1.21 -6.55
CA LEU A 172 16.26 -1.73 -6.69
C LEU A 172 15.42 -1.46 -5.44
N PHE A 173 14.12 -1.37 -5.63
CA PHE A 173 13.19 -1.24 -4.50
C PHE A 173 12.92 -2.61 -3.88
N PRO A 174 13.31 -2.85 -2.62
CA PRO A 174 13.06 -4.10 -1.94
C PRO A 174 11.65 -4.11 -1.33
N PHE A 175 11.00 -5.25 -1.35
CA PHE A 175 9.77 -5.46 -0.58
C PHE A 175 9.66 -6.92 -0.14
N THR A 176 8.86 -7.17 0.87
CA THR A 176 8.64 -8.53 1.35
C THR A 176 7.23 -9.00 1.05
N SER A 177 7.13 -10.23 0.57
CA SER A 177 5.86 -10.95 0.42
C SER A 177 5.93 -12.21 1.28
N LEU A 178 5.19 -12.23 2.39
CA LEU A 178 5.34 -13.24 3.44
C LEU A 178 6.81 -13.29 3.94
N TYR A 179 7.52 -14.39 3.68
CA TYR A 179 8.93 -14.59 4.07
C TYR A 179 9.92 -14.37 2.91
N THR A 180 9.44 -13.97 1.75
CA THR A 180 10.26 -13.79 0.55
C THR A 180 10.64 -12.33 0.40
N LEU A 181 11.92 -12.04 0.23
CA LEU A 181 12.41 -10.75 -0.23
C LEU A 181 12.34 -10.71 -1.76
N CYS A 182 11.64 -9.73 -2.26
CA CYS A 182 11.45 -9.44 -3.68
C CYS A 182 12.10 -8.10 -4.03
N PHE A 183 12.38 -7.92 -5.33
CA PHE A 183 12.90 -6.68 -5.87
C PHE A 183 11.95 -6.14 -6.93
N SER A 184 11.89 -4.82 -7.04
CA SER A 184 11.08 -4.14 -8.03
C SER A 184 11.85 -3.03 -8.74
N ARG A 185 11.54 -2.79 -10.01
CA ARG A 185 12.02 -1.63 -10.79
C ARG A 185 11.22 -0.36 -10.54
N CYS A 186 10.22 -0.41 -9.65
CA CYS A 186 9.44 0.75 -9.23
C CYS A 186 9.14 0.72 -7.75
N THR A 187 8.87 1.90 -7.16
CA THR A 187 8.71 2.07 -5.71
C THR A 187 7.27 1.93 -5.22
N GLY A 188 6.28 1.87 -6.12
CA GLY A 188 4.86 1.77 -5.82
C GLY A 188 4.19 0.51 -6.35
N TYR A 189 3.07 0.15 -5.75
CA TYR A 189 2.26 -1.00 -6.16
C TYR A 189 1.24 -0.60 -7.26
N PRO A 190 1.06 -1.44 -8.29
CA PRO A 190 1.69 -2.74 -8.54
C PRO A 190 3.19 -2.62 -8.84
N TYR A 191 3.96 -3.58 -8.26
CA TYR A 191 5.41 -3.63 -8.42
C TYR A 191 5.83 -4.23 -9.77
N ASP A 192 6.87 -3.66 -10.38
CA ASP A 192 7.51 -4.22 -11.57
C ASP A 192 8.58 -5.24 -11.17
N THR A 193 8.18 -6.51 -11.13
CA THR A 193 9.02 -7.64 -10.70
C THR A 193 9.39 -8.59 -11.85
N ASP A 194 9.02 -8.27 -13.07
CA ASP A 194 9.20 -9.17 -14.21
C ASP A 194 10.67 -9.56 -14.40
N ASN A 195 10.88 -10.87 -14.46
CA ASN A 195 12.22 -11.46 -14.60
C ASN A 195 13.23 -11.05 -13.52
N LEU A 196 12.79 -10.57 -12.36
CA LEU A 196 13.67 -10.37 -11.20
C LEU A 196 13.67 -11.62 -10.31
N PRO A 197 14.86 -12.11 -9.91
CA PRO A 197 14.95 -13.14 -8.88
C PRO A 197 14.43 -12.65 -7.54
N ASN A 198 14.00 -13.58 -6.69
CA ASN A 198 13.64 -13.33 -5.31
C ASN A 198 14.32 -14.35 -4.38
N VAL A 199 14.34 -14.10 -3.09
CA VAL A 199 15.04 -14.92 -2.13
C VAL A 199 14.18 -15.21 -0.91
N THR A 200 14.13 -16.49 -0.51
CA THR A 200 13.34 -16.98 0.63
C THR A 200 14.26 -17.77 1.56
N PRO A 201 14.27 -17.55 2.89
CA PRO A 201 14.95 -18.44 3.82
C PRO A 201 14.43 -19.87 3.65
N LYS A 202 15.32 -20.85 3.53
CA LYS A 202 14.99 -22.23 3.14
C LYS A 202 13.95 -22.88 4.05
N GLN A 203 13.91 -22.53 5.32
CA GLN A 203 12.92 -23.03 6.28
C GLN A 203 11.49 -22.67 5.91
N PHE A 204 11.27 -21.69 5.02
CA PHE A 204 9.97 -21.22 4.55
C PHE A 204 9.68 -21.60 3.09
N GLU A 205 10.55 -22.39 2.44
CA GLU A 205 10.42 -22.79 1.02
C GLU A 205 9.06 -23.44 0.71
N ASN A 206 8.51 -24.20 1.66
CA ASN A 206 7.25 -24.92 1.52
C ASN A 206 6.09 -24.27 2.28
N PHE A 207 6.19 -23.00 2.60
CA PHE A 207 5.16 -22.31 3.36
C PHE A 207 3.95 -22.02 2.46
N ALA A 208 3.11 -23.05 2.28
CA ALA A 208 1.71 -22.81 1.95
C ALA A 208 1.02 -22.20 3.19
N PRO A 209 0.08 -21.25 3.06
CA PRO A 209 -0.56 -20.59 4.19
C PRO A 209 -1.54 -21.53 4.91
N VAL A 210 -1.04 -22.59 5.51
CA VAL A 210 -1.78 -23.43 6.45
C VAL A 210 -1.30 -23.08 7.85
N ARG A 211 -2.07 -22.24 8.52
CA ARG A 211 -1.93 -22.02 9.97
C ARG A 211 -2.15 -23.34 10.70
N THR A 212 -1.10 -24.02 11.03
CA THR A 212 -1.12 -25.03 12.08
C THR A 212 -0.35 -24.46 13.28
N GLU A 213 -1.02 -24.34 14.41
CA GLU A 213 -0.52 -23.76 15.67
C GLU A 213 0.66 -24.51 16.32
N LYS A 214 1.35 -25.39 15.61
CA LYS A 214 2.34 -26.30 16.17
C LYS A 214 3.80 -26.11 15.78
N SER A 215 4.19 -25.04 15.09
CA SER A 215 5.57 -24.89 14.62
C SER A 215 6.42 -23.80 15.32
N PHE A 216 5.96 -23.23 16.44
CA PHE A 216 6.67 -22.14 17.12
C PHE A 216 7.64 -22.56 18.25
N THR A 217 7.91 -23.82 18.45
CA THR A 217 8.83 -24.29 19.50
C THR A 217 9.86 -25.27 18.96
N GLN A 218 10.76 -24.84 18.12
CA GLN A 218 12.11 -25.42 18.05
C GLN A 218 13.12 -24.31 18.35
N GLN A 219 13.60 -24.33 19.61
CA GLN A 219 14.78 -23.61 20.04
C GLN A 219 15.97 -24.14 19.24
N TYR A 220 16.51 -23.30 18.35
CA TYR A 220 17.75 -23.60 17.65
C TYR A 220 18.93 -23.21 18.55
N GLU A 221 19.41 -24.14 19.34
CA GLU A 221 20.68 -24.09 20.05
C GLU A 221 21.84 -24.57 19.15
N ASN A 222 22.00 -24.06 17.97
CA ASN A 222 23.25 -24.09 17.19
C ASN A 222 23.05 -23.11 16.03
N LYS A 223 23.90 -22.12 15.87
CA LYS A 223 23.93 -21.21 14.74
C LYS A 223 24.28 -21.98 13.45
N VAL A 224 23.34 -22.71 12.91
CA VAL A 224 23.43 -23.20 11.54
C VAL A 224 23.26 -21.98 10.64
N GLU A 225 24.23 -21.74 9.77
CA GLU A 225 24.19 -20.66 8.80
C GLU A 225 22.89 -20.73 7.99
N THR A 226 22.15 -19.62 7.93
CA THR A 226 20.85 -19.57 7.23
C THR A 226 21.07 -19.86 5.74
N GLN A 227 20.33 -20.83 5.22
CA GLN A 227 20.28 -21.14 3.79
C GLN A 227 19.12 -20.41 3.14
N PHE A 228 19.33 -19.96 1.91
CA PHE A 228 18.36 -19.22 1.11
C PHE A 228 18.08 -19.94 -0.20
N VAL A 229 16.83 -20.03 -0.57
CA VAL A 229 16.34 -20.48 -1.87
C VAL A 229 16.15 -19.26 -2.76
N VAL A 230 16.72 -19.30 -3.95
CA VAL A 230 16.54 -18.27 -4.96
C VAL A 230 15.61 -18.81 -6.04
N THR A 231 14.57 -18.05 -6.34
CA THR A 231 13.59 -18.38 -7.39
C THR A 231 13.33 -17.18 -8.29
N LYS A 232 12.69 -17.42 -9.44
CA LYS A 232 12.32 -16.41 -10.43
C LYS A 232 10.93 -16.78 -11.01
N ASN A 233 10.20 -15.83 -11.57
CA ASN A 233 8.96 -16.09 -12.32
C ASN A 233 7.99 -17.04 -11.60
N LYS A 234 7.58 -16.69 -10.38
CA LYS A 234 6.67 -17.42 -9.49
C LYS A 234 7.20 -18.73 -8.90
N ASN A 235 7.99 -19.56 -9.60
CA ASN A 235 8.47 -20.82 -9.03
C ASN A 235 9.68 -21.42 -9.78
N GLU A 236 10.29 -20.71 -10.69
CA GLU A 236 11.52 -21.16 -11.35
C GLU A 236 12.66 -21.21 -10.33
N PHE A 237 13.09 -22.41 -9.96
CA PHE A 237 14.19 -22.62 -9.03
C PHE A 237 15.53 -22.31 -9.69
N LEU A 238 16.30 -21.39 -9.09
CA LEU A 238 17.61 -21.00 -9.58
C LEU A 238 18.74 -21.60 -8.76
N GLY A 239 18.53 -21.87 -7.47
CA GLY A 239 19.53 -22.47 -6.60
C GLY A 239 19.26 -22.23 -5.12
N VAL A 240 20.15 -22.79 -4.30
CA VAL A 240 20.13 -22.70 -2.84
C VAL A 240 21.55 -22.48 -2.33
N GLY A 241 21.71 -21.72 -1.26
CA GLY A 241 22.99 -21.49 -0.62
C GLY A 241 22.90 -20.52 0.55
N ASN A 242 24.05 -20.26 1.18
CA ASN A 242 24.15 -19.18 2.16
C ASN A 242 23.94 -17.80 1.53
N ALA A 243 23.99 -16.74 2.32
CA ALA A 243 23.70 -15.39 1.85
C ALA A 243 24.59 -14.98 0.65
N GLU A 244 25.90 -15.25 0.69
CA GLU A 244 26.82 -14.90 -0.40
C GLU A 244 26.59 -15.74 -1.66
N GLN A 245 26.25 -17.02 -1.51
CA GLN A 245 25.92 -17.90 -2.63
C GLN A 245 24.59 -17.46 -3.27
N ALA A 246 23.59 -17.14 -2.46
CA ALA A 246 22.31 -16.61 -2.95
C ALA A 246 22.49 -15.29 -3.71
N LEU A 247 23.31 -14.36 -3.20
CA LEU A 247 23.66 -13.13 -3.91
C LEU A 247 24.29 -13.41 -5.29
N ARG A 248 25.23 -14.35 -5.37
CA ARG A 248 25.84 -14.74 -6.66
C ARG A 248 24.82 -15.32 -7.62
N ILE A 249 23.93 -16.21 -7.12
CA ILE A 249 22.88 -16.79 -7.95
C ILE A 249 21.94 -15.68 -8.50
N ILE A 250 21.53 -14.74 -7.64
CA ILE A 250 20.71 -13.60 -8.08
C ILE A 250 21.42 -12.81 -9.18
N LYS A 251 22.68 -12.40 -8.95
CA LYS A 251 23.44 -11.59 -9.92
C LYS A 251 23.60 -12.25 -11.28
N LEU A 252 23.77 -13.57 -11.33
CA LEU A 252 23.86 -14.34 -12.57
C LEU A 252 22.53 -14.44 -13.34
N ASN A 253 21.42 -14.13 -12.68
CA ASN A 253 20.08 -14.26 -13.23
C ASN A 253 19.32 -12.92 -13.34
N LEU A 254 20.00 -11.80 -13.07
CA LEU A 254 19.47 -10.47 -13.33
C LEU A 254 19.39 -10.23 -14.84
N PRO A 255 18.37 -9.48 -15.31
CA PRO A 255 18.32 -9.05 -16.71
C PRO A 255 19.49 -8.14 -17.09
N ASP A 256 20.01 -8.26 -18.30
CA ASP A 256 21.14 -7.46 -18.81
C ASP A 256 20.83 -5.95 -18.90
N ASP A 257 19.55 -5.61 -19.09
CA ASP A 257 19.06 -4.23 -19.25
C ASP A 257 18.55 -3.62 -17.93
N LEU A 258 18.90 -4.21 -16.81
CA LEU A 258 18.44 -3.75 -15.49
C LEU A 258 18.86 -2.31 -15.21
N ARG A 259 17.89 -1.52 -14.77
CA ARG A 259 18.09 -0.12 -14.37
C ARG A 259 17.68 0.07 -12.90
N PRO A 260 18.19 1.10 -12.23
CA PRO A 260 17.71 1.49 -10.91
C PRO A 260 16.19 1.65 -10.86
N ALA A 261 15.60 1.38 -9.71
CA ALA A 261 14.17 1.53 -9.54
C ALA A 261 13.74 3.00 -9.72
N ARG A 262 12.63 3.17 -10.42
CA ARG A 262 12.00 4.47 -10.64
C ARG A 262 10.83 4.70 -9.70
N LYS A 263 10.45 5.93 -9.50
CA LYS A 263 9.18 6.26 -8.85
C LYS A 263 7.99 5.81 -9.68
N GLY A 264 6.89 5.50 -9.02
CA GLY A 264 5.65 5.08 -9.65
C GLY A 264 5.40 3.58 -9.55
N THR A 265 4.57 3.07 -10.43
CA THR A 265 4.06 1.69 -10.45
C THR A 265 4.49 0.97 -11.72
N ALA A 266 4.18 -0.33 -11.84
CA ALA A 266 4.41 -1.08 -13.07
C ALA A 266 3.56 -0.56 -14.25
N ASP A 267 2.46 0.12 -13.96
CA ASP A 267 1.50 0.62 -14.98
C ASP A 267 1.88 2.00 -15.55
N ASN A 268 2.96 2.63 -15.07
CA ASN A 268 3.39 3.99 -15.46
C ASN A 268 4.77 4.02 -16.11
#